data_252dcd0883702010e51ef6b991e246e0
#
_entry.id   252dcd0883702010e51ef6b991e246e0
#
_cell.length_a   1.000
_cell.length_b   1.000
_cell.length_c   1.000
_cell.angle_alpha   90.00
_cell.angle_beta   90.00
_cell.angle_gamma   90.00
#
_symmetry.space_group_name_H-M   'P 1'
#
loop_
_entity.id
_entity.type
_entity.pdbx_description
1 polymer ?
#
loop_
_entity_poly.entity_id
_entity_poly.type
_entity_poly.pdbx_seq_one_letter_code
_entity_poly.pdbx_strand_id
1 'polypeptide(L)'
;MEAEAVPITLPVLDALFADEAFKADLKSKLQLTDEQINQLRKISSDEVAKMRRANAENQAGSAETARQNGFEAIRGVIGDEKCTQLMALARERWNKGGEELATAAKEVEPVMLKGPNAVPKDARIVVNIPAFRMDLFAGGKLIKSYKVGIGYPEFPLPQGLRKAQQIIFNPTWTPPDEPWVKNPGVRVEAGSKQNPLGPIKVPIGAPSLIHGGKAPAKIGTFASHGCVGLTNEQVKDFAKHLAEASQTELSDATIAAYLKKRTRTQVVKLSNLVPVELRYETIVVEDGKVHIYRDVYDQNTNTEENLRAVLEANGISLEDLSPEEKAQALEALNSMSRHPKKQPTPKPTIATNLNAAERLAQAKERKAELERQKKLRNQKEIVIEVGLLTGKGYPAAVNLDSGTRTQVVAVTTTTTNKP
;
A
#
# COMPACT_ATOMS: atom_id res chain seq x y z
N MET A 1 15.24 -11.11 -10.82
CA MET A 1 13.80 -11.29 -11.11
C MET A 1 13.15 -9.93 -11.09
N GLU A 2 12.44 -9.57 -12.14
CA GLU A 2 11.60 -8.36 -12.13
C GLU A 2 10.44 -8.63 -11.15
N ALA A 3 10.29 -7.78 -10.15
CA ALA A 3 9.11 -7.82 -9.29
C ALA A 3 7.87 -7.78 -10.19
N GLU A 4 6.98 -8.75 -10.07
CA GLU A 4 5.71 -8.72 -10.80
C GLU A 4 5.00 -7.41 -10.47
N ALA A 5 4.91 -6.54 -11.47
CA ALA A 5 4.31 -5.23 -11.31
C ALA A 5 2.83 -5.37 -10.98
N VAL A 6 2.33 -4.53 -10.07
CA VAL A 6 0.91 -4.46 -9.72
C VAL A 6 0.05 -4.49 -10.99
N PRO A 7 -0.91 -5.40 -11.12
CA PRO A 7 -1.77 -5.46 -12.29
C PRO A 7 -2.57 -4.15 -12.39
N ILE A 8 -2.61 -3.57 -13.60
CA ILE A 8 -3.47 -2.41 -13.86
C ILE A 8 -4.94 -2.86 -13.75
N THR A 9 -5.66 -2.21 -12.85
CA THR A 9 -7.09 -2.46 -12.66
C THR A 9 -7.93 -1.53 -13.53
N LEU A 10 -9.18 -1.89 -13.81
CA LEU A 10 -10.10 -1.01 -14.54
C LEU A 10 -10.29 0.36 -13.86
N PRO A 11 -10.42 0.46 -12.52
CA PRO A 11 -10.46 1.75 -11.84
C PRO A 11 -9.22 2.61 -12.06
N VAL A 12 -8.03 2.00 -12.14
CA VAL A 12 -6.79 2.72 -12.46
C VAL A 12 -6.79 3.23 -13.90
N LEU A 13 -7.26 2.41 -14.85
CA LEU A 13 -7.41 2.84 -16.25
C LEU A 13 -8.41 3.99 -16.38
N ASP A 14 -9.56 3.90 -15.71
CA ASP A 14 -10.57 4.95 -15.71
C ASP A 14 -10.00 6.29 -15.21
N ALA A 15 -9.24 6.24 -14.11
CA ALA A 15 -8.53 7.41 -13.59
C ALA A 15 -7.50 7.98 -14.57
N LEU A 16 -6.73 7.12 -15.26
CA LEU A 16 -5.73 7.54 -16.24
C LEU A 16 -6.38 8.15 -17.49
N PHE A 17 -7.53 7.67 -17.94
CA PHE A 17 -8.24 8.28 -19.05
C PHE A 17 -8.77 9.70 -18.77
N ALA A 18 -8.80 10.13 -17.52
CA ALA A 18 -9.09 11.52 -17.15
C ALA A 18 -7.85 12.44 -17.25
N ASP A 19 -6.63 11.89 -17.36
CA ASP A 19 -5.37 12.63 -17.45
C ASP A 19 -5.08 13.03 -18.91
N GLU A 20 -4.98 14.35 -19.17
CA GLU A 20 -4.73 14.88 -20.51
C GLU A 20 -3.37 14.46 -21.09
N ALA A 21 -2.33 14.32 -20.24
CA ALA A 21 -1.03 13.86 -20.71
C ALA A 21 -1.07 12.37 -21.09
N PHE A 22 -1.83 11.55 -20.37
CA PHE A 22 -2.05 10.16 -20.76
C PHE A 22 -2.81 10.04 -22.09
N LYS A 23 -3.83 10.87 -22.31
CA LYS A 23 -4.54 10.93 -23.62
C LYS A 23 -3.60 11.33 -24.76
N ALA A 24 -2.72 12.29 -24.53
CA ALA A 24 -1.70 12.67 -25.51
C ALA A 24 -0.75 11.51 -25.84
N ASP A 25 -0.33 10.75 -24.83
CA ASP A 25 0.47 9.53 -25.01
C ASP A 25 -0.29 8.44 -25.80
N LEU A 26 -1.57 8.25 -25.55
CA LEU A 26 -2.40 7.31 -26.32
C LEU A 26 -2.49 7.67 -27.80
N LYS A 27 -2.61 8.95 -28.11
CA LYS A 27 -2.60 9.44 -29.50
C LYS A 27 -1.24 9.27 -30.17
N SER A 28 -0.17 9.68 -29.49
CA SER A 28 1.16 9.70 -30.09
C SER A 28 1.82 8.33 -30.18
N LYS A 29 1.71 7.50 -29.13
CA LYS A 29 2.40 6.21 -29.03
C LYS A 29 1.57 5.05 -29.57
N LEU A 30 0.26 5.05 -29.31
CA LEU A 30 -0.66 3.98 -29.73
C LEU A 30 -1.49 4.34 -30.97
N GLN A 31 -1.38 5.58 -31.46
CA GLN A 31 -2.14 6.08 -32.61
C GLN A 31 -3.65 5.82 -32.46
N LEU A 32 -4.21 6.09 -31.27
CA LEU A 32 -5.65 6.00 -31.01
C LEU A 32 -6.33 7.30 -31.41
N THR A 33 -7.53 7.17 -32.01
CA THR A 33 -8.39 8.31 -32.31
C THR A 33 -9.10 8.83 -31.06
N ASP A 34 -9.62 10.05 -31.11
CA ASP A 34 -10.43 10.62 -30.00
C ASP A 34 -11.67 9.77 -29.73
N GLU A 35 -12.30 9.23 -30.77
CA GLU A 35 -13.44 8.33 -30.63
C GLU A 35 -13.05 7.06 -29.87
N GLN A 36 -11.93 6.43 -30.23
CA GLN A 36 -11.44 5.24 -29.54
C GLN A 36 -11.14 5.55 -28.07
N ILE A 37 -10.44 6.63 -27.76
CA ILE A 37 -10.12 7.05 -26.40
C ILE A 37 -11.40 7.28 -25.59
N ASN A 38 -12.40 7.95 -26.16
CA ASN A 38 -13.69 8.18 -25.50
C ASN A 38 -14.46 6.87 -25.27
N GLN A 39 -14.42 5.92 -26.24
CA GLN A 39 -15.00 4.59 -26.07
C GLN A 39 -14.32 3.81 -24.94
N LEU A 40 -12.97 3.79 -24.88
CA LEU A 40 -12.22 3.12 -23.83
C LEU A 40 -12.54 3.70 -22.45
N ARG A 41 -12.60 5.03 -22.36
CA ARG A 41 -13.01 5.72 -21.12
C ARG A 41 -14.42 5.30 -20.70
N LYS A 42 -15.37 5.30 -21.62
CA LYS A 42 -16.75 4.90 -21.33
C LYS A 42 -16.85 3.45 -20.86
N ILE A 43 -16.17 2.51 -21.54
CA ILE A 43 -16.10 1.10 -21.13
C ILE A 43 -15.56 0.97 -19.71
N SER A 44 -14.41 1.62 -19.43
CA SER A 44 -13.80 1.56 -18.11
C SER A 44 -14.72 2.11 -17.03
N SER A 45 -15.34 3.26 -17.25
CA SER A 45 -16.26 3.90 -16.31
C SER A 45 -17.51 3.07 -16.04
N ASP A 46 -18.15 2.53 -17.10
CA ASP A 46 -19.36 1.71 -16.99
C ASP A 46 -19.11 0.40 -16.22
N GLU A 47 -17.98 -0.28 -16.50
CA GLU A 47 -17.65 -1.54 -15.81
C GLU A 47 -17.20 -1.28 -14.37
N VAL A 48 -16.49 -0.19 -14.11
CA VAL A 48 -16.16 0.25 -12.74
C VAL A 48 -17.44 0.52 -11.93
N ALA A 49 -18.44 1.15 -12.53
CA ALA A 49 -19.73 1.37 -11.87
C ALA A 49 -20.46 0.05 -11.55
N LYS A 50 -20.36 -0.97 -12.42
CA LYS A 50 -20.90 -2.33 -12.17
C LYS A 50 -20.15 -3.03 -11.04
N MET A 51 -18.81 -3.01 -11.07
CA MET A 51 -17.97 -3.57 -10.02
C MET A 51 -18.31 -3.00 -8.63
N ARG A 52 -18.56 -1.70 -8.54
CA ARG A 52 -18.90 -1.04 -7.29
C ARG A 52 -20.26 -1.45 -6.75
N ARG A 53 -21.27 -1.55 -7.62
CA ARG A 53 -22.59 -2.06 -7.23
C ARG A 53 -22.47 -3.49 -6.70
N ALA A 54 -21.76 -4.36 -7.43
CA ALA A 54 -21.53 -5.74 -7.01
C ALA A 54 -20.78 -5.85 -5.67
N ASN A 55 -19.78 -5.00 -5.44
CA ASN A 55 -19.06 -4.96 -4.16
C ASN A 55 -19.93 -4.45 -3.00
N ALA A 56 -20.79 -3.45 -3.23
CA ALA A 56 -21.75 -2.94 -2.25
C ALA A 56 -22.76 -4.01 -1.82
N GLU A 57 -23.13 -4.90 -2.74
CA GLU A 57 -24.09 -6.01 -2.55
C GLU A 57 -23.42 -7.32 -2.11
N ASN A 58 -22.10 -7.32 -1.84
CA ASN A 58 -21.28 -8.51 -1.51
C ASN A 58 -21.28 -9.61 -2.61
N GLN A 59 -21.49 -9.22 -3.86
CA GLN A 59 -21.50 -10.12 -5.01
C GLN A 59 -20.10 -10.20 -5.67
N ALA A 60 -19.13 -10.84 -5.03
CA ALA A 60 -17.75 -10.91 -5.50
C ALA A 60 -17.60 -11.50 -6.92
N GLY A 61 -18.41 -12.49 -7.29
CA GLY A 61 -18.41 -13.06 -8.64
C GLY A 61 -18.84 -12.06 -9.72
N SER A 62 -19.79 -11.17 -9.42
CA SER A 62 -20.25 -10.14 -10.36
C SER A 62 -19.20 -9.05 -10.57
N ALA A 63 -18.39 -8.73 -9.55
CA ALA A 63 -17.28 -7.79 -9.69
C ALA A 63 -16.16 -8.35 -10.59
N GLU A 64 -15.83 -9.63 -10.47
CA GLU A 64 -14.85 -10.29 -11.33
C GLU A 64 -15.34 -10.38 -12.79
N THR A 65 -16.62 -10.71 -12.98
CA THR A 65 -17.23 -10.72 -14.32
C THR A 65 -17.20 -9.34 -14.97
N ALA A 66 -17.50 -8.27 -14.23
CA ALA A 66 -17.41 -6.90 -14.74
C ALA A 66 -15.96 -6.54 -15.13
N ARG A 67 -14.98 -6.98 -14.36
CA ARG A 67 -13.56 -6.80 -14.68
C ARG A 67 -13.17 -7.49 -15.99
N GLN A 68 -13.58 -8.74 -16.18
CA GLN A 68 -13.28 -9.51 -17.39
C GLN A 68 -13.95 -8.88 -18.61
N ASN A 69 -15.24 -8.55 -18.52
CA ASN A 69 -16.00 -7.92 -19.59
C ASN A 69 -15.39 -6.58 -20.02
N GLY A 70 -14.90 -5.78 -19.07
CA GLY A 70 -14.25 -4.51 -19.37
C GLY A 70 -12.97 -4.68 -20.18
N PHE A 71 -12.11 -5.63 -19.83
CA PHE A 71 -10.90 -5.90 -20.60
C PHE A 71 -11.20 -6.50 -21.98
N GLU A 72 -12.20 -7.38 -22.09
CA GLU A 72 -12.64 -7.91 -23.39
C GLU A 72 -13.22 -6.81 -24.28
N ALA A 73 -14.03 -5.91 -23.74
CA ALA A 73 -14.57 -4.79 -24.49
C ALA A 73 -13.45 -3.82 -24.95
N ILE A 74 -12.44 -3.54 -24.12
CA ILE A 74 -11.27 -2.75 -24.50
C ILE A 74 -10.54 -3.41 -25.69
N ARG A 75 -10.29 -4.72 -25.62
CA ARG A 75 -9.69 -5.49 -26.73
C ARG A 75 -10.51 -5.41 -28.01
N GLY A 76 -11.83 -5.45 -27.89
CA GLY A 76 -12.74 -5.32 -29.02
C GLY A 76 -12.64 -3.96 -29.76
N VAL A 77 -12.27 -2.88 -29.05
CA VAL A 77 -12.11 -1.53 -29.63
C VAL A 77 -10.77 -1.31 -30.28
N ILE A 78 -9.68 -1.80 -29.66
CA ILE A 78 -8.30 -1.47 -30.11
C ILE A 78 -7.48 -2.66 -30.56
N GLY A 79 -7.96 -3.88 -30.40
CA GLY A 79 -7.26 -5.13 -30.71
C GLY A 79 -6.28 -5.56 -29.61
N ASP A 80 -5.83 -6.81 -29.66
CA ASP A 80 -4.99 -7.42 -28.64
C ASP A 80 -3.62 -6.73 -28.49
N GLU A 81 -2.98 -6.40 -29.60
CA GLU A 81 -1.65 -5.78 -29.59
C GLU A 81 -1.69 -4.40 -28.92
N LYS A 82 -2.59 -3.52 -29.34
CA LYS A 82 -2.76 -2.19 -28.74
C LYS A 82 -3.26 -2.26 -27.31
N CYS A 83 -4.07 -3.28 -26.95
CA CYS A 83 -4.46 -3.52 -25.58
C CYS A 83 -3.26 -3.84 -24.69
N THR A 84 -2.35 -4.69 -25.15
CA THR A 84 -1.10 -5.00 -24.44
C THR A 84 -0.23 -3.74 -24.27
N GLN A 85 -0.08 -2.94 -25.32
CA GLN A 85 0.65 -1.67 -25.29
C GLN A 85 -0.02 -0.65 -24.35
N LEU A 86 -1.35 -0.57 -24.34
CA LEU A 86 -2.13 0.26 -23.41
C LEU A 86 -1.84 -0.13 -21.95
N MET A 87 -1.85 -1.43 -21.63
CA MET A 87 -1.56 -1.89 -20.29
C MET A 87 -0.12 -1.58 -19.85
N ALA A 88 0.85 -1.72 -20.77
CA ALA A 88 2.23 -1.35 -20.52
C ALA A 88 2.39 0.16 -20.27
N LEU A 89 1.77 1.00 -21.11
CA LEU A 89 1.79 2.45 -20.96
C LEU A 89 1.08 2.92 -19.68
N ALA A 90 -0.07 2.32 -19.37
CA ALA A 90 -0.79 2.61 -18.13
C ALA A 90 0.04 2.24 -16.90
N ARG A 91 0.72 1.09 -16.93
CA ARG A 91 1.63 0.66 -15.86
C ARG A 91 2.81 1.60 -15.70
N GLU A 92 3.43 1.98 -16.80
CA GLU A 92 4.52 2.96 -16.82
C GLU A 92 4.07 4.29 -16.20
N ARG A 93 2.92 4.82 -16.64
CA ARG A 93 2.36 6.08 -16.15
C ARG A 93 1.98 5.99 -14.66
N TRP A 94 1.34 4.90 -14.26
CA TRP A 94 0.95 4.65 -12.88
C TRP A 94 2.16 4.53 -11.95
N ASN A 95 3.23 3.85 -12.40
CA ASN A 95 4.44 3.65 -11.61
C ASN A 95 5.37 4.90 -11.62
N LYS A 96 5.50 5.60 -12.73
CA LYS A 96 6.37 6.79 -12.83
C LYS A 96 5.79 8.04 -12.15
N GLY A 97 4.48 8.11 -11.93
CA GLY A 97 3.81 9.19 -11.20
C GLY A 97 4.27 10.60 -11.57
N GLY A 98 4.09 10.97 -12.81
CA GLY A 98 4.18 12.37 -13.24
C GLY A 98 5.57 13.03 -13.13
N GLU A 99 6.44 12.77 -14.09
CA GLU A 99 7.70 13.50 -14.29
C GLU A 99 7.52 14.95 -14.83
N GLU A 100 6.41 15.59 -14.54
CA GLU A 100 6.22 17.00 -14.92
C GLU A 100 6.44 17.92 -13.72
N LEU A 101 7.70 18.19 -13.40
CA LEU A 101 8.19 19.44 -12.77
C LEU A 101 9.72 19.45 -12.61
N ALA A 102 10.46 18.94 -13.60
CA ALA A 102 11.91 19.03 -13.61
C ALA A 102 12.38 20.07 -14.65
N THR A 103 12.33 21.33 -14.26
CA THR A 103 13.19 22.37 -14.87
C THR A 103 13.80 23.17 -13.72
N ALA A 104 15.00 22.83 -13.33
CA ALA A 104 16.14 23.61 -12.86
C ALA A 104 16.91 22.89 -11.75
N ALA A 105 18.16 22.67 -12.01
CA ALA A 105 19.26 22.14 -11.23
C ALA A 105 19.65 20.71 -11.62
N LYS A 106 20.93 20.51 -11.86
CA LYS A 106 21.56 19.19 -12.01
C LYS A 106 21.52 18.45 -10.67
N GLU A 107 20.34 18.00 -10.28
CA GLU A 107 20.19 17.10 -9.14
C GLU A 107 20.52 15.69 -9.60
N VAL A 108 21.33 15.00 -8.82
CA VAL A 108 21.54 13.56 -8.98
C VAL A 108 20.18 12.89 -8.82
N GLU A 109 19.68 12.29 -9.91
CA GLU A 109 18.39 11.59 -9.89
C GLU A 109 18.44 10.49 -8.80
N PRO A 110 17.47 10.47 -7.88
CA PRO A 110 17.43 9.45 -6.85
C PRO A 110 17.27 8.07 -7.48
N VAL A 111 17.94 7.08 -6.91
CA VAL A 111 17.89 5.69 -7.38
C VAL A 111 17.15 4.84 -6.37
N MET A 112 16.35 3.90 -6.85
CA MET A 112 15.72 2.88 -6.01
C MET A 112 16.79 2.04 -5.30
N LEU A 113 16.63 1.80 -4.01
CA LEU A 113 17.57 0.95 -3.27
C LEU A 113 17.44 -0.51 -3.73
N LYS A 114 18.57 -1.18 -3.83
CA LYS A 114 18.64 -2.58 -4.30
C LYS A 114 18.61 -3.55 -3.12
N GLY A 115 17.96 -4.69 -3.36
CA GLY A 115 17.85 -5.77 -2.39
C GLY A 115 16.65 -5.64 -1.45
N PRO A 116 16.21 -6.76 -0.85
CA PRO A 116 15.09 -6.76 0.08
C PRO A 116 15.49 -6.03 1.38
N ASN A 117 14.54 -5.34 1.97
CA ASN A 117 14.65 -4.60 3.23
C ASN A 117 15.81 -3.59 3.27
N ALA A 118 16.20 -3.04 2.13
CA ALA A 118 17.33 -2.11 2.04
C ALA A 118 17.11 -0.86 2.89
N VAL A 119 18.11 -0.55 3.76
CA VAL A 119 18.05 0.60 4.67
C VAL A 119 18.64 1.84 3.98
N PRO A 120 17.88 2.96 3.92
CA PRO A 120 18.37 4.21 3.35
C PRO A 120 19.58 4.78 4.11
N LYS A 121 20.52 5.36 3.35
CA LYS A 121 21.66 6.14 3.89
C LYS A 121 21.50 7.64 3.70
N ASP A 122 20.52 8.05 2.91
CA ASP A 122 20.16 9.43 2.59
C ASP A 122 18.90 9.90 3.33
N ALA A 123 18.45 11.12 3.06
CA ALA A 123 17.13 11.58 3.44
C ALA A 123 16.11 10.92 2.52
N ARG A 124 15.22 10.06 3.06
CA ARG A 124 14.29 9.26 2.25
C ARG A 124 13.05 8.90 3.03
N ILE A 125 11.92 8.88 2.33
CA ILE A 125 10.66 8.31 2.81
C ILE A 125 10.55 6.89 2.25
N VAL A 126 10.28 5.92 3.11
CA VAL A 126 9.98 4.53 2.72
C VAL A 126 8.58 4.19 3.17
N VAL A 127 7.71 3.82 2.24
CA VAL A 127 6.37 3.31 2.56
C VAL A 127 6.34 1.83 2.26
N ASN A 128 6.27 0.98 3.28
CA ASN A 128 6.01 -0.44 3.07
C ASN A 128 4.50 -0.69 3.10
N ILE A 129 3.94 -0.97 1.94
CA ILE A 129 2.49 -1.08 1.71
C ILE A 129 1.86 -2.20 2.53
N PRO A 130 2.37 -3.46 2.53
CA PRO A 130 1.80 -4.55 3.34
C PRO A 130 1.86 -4.31 4.85
N ALA A 131 2.87 -3.57 5.32
CA ALA A 131 3.05 -3.21 6.72
C ALA A 131 2.13 -2.04 7.17
N PHE A 132 1.48 -1.34 6.24
CA PHE A 132 0.77 -0.08 6.52
C PHE A 132 1.66 0.92 7.26
N ARG A 133 2.92 1.02 6.86
CA ARG A 133 3.94 1.80 7.55
C ARG A 133 4.66 2.74 6.60
N MET A 134 4.94 3.94 7.06
CA MET A 134 5.77 4.93 6.41
C MET A 134 6.88 5.35 7.37
N ASP A 135 8.11 5.29 6.91
CA ASP A 135 9.32 5.63 7.62
C ASP A 135 10.02 6.83 6.98
N LEU A 136 10.52 7.73 7.79
CA LEU A 136 11.35 8.84 7.37
C LEU A 136 12.78 8.63 7.86
N PHE A 137 13.71 8.60 6.93
CA PHE A 137 15.15 8.51 7.19
C PHE A 137 15.84 9.85 6.94
N ALA A 138 16.88 10.15 7.69
CA ALA A 138 17.82 11.22 7.43
C ALA A 138 19.22 10.83 7.95
N GLY A 139 20.25 11.05 7.12
CA GLY A 139 21.64 10.72 7.48
C GLY A 139 21.85 9.25 7.86
N GLY A 140 21.16 8.32 7.22
CA GLY A 140 21.27 6.88 7.48
C GLY A 140 20.55 6.41 8.75
N LYS A 141 19.77 7.27 9.39
CA LYS A 141 19.02 6.94 10.61
C LYS A 141 17.52 7.03 10.35
N LEU A 142 16.78 6.09 10.90
CA LEU A 142 15.32 6.17 10.98
C LEU A 142 14.93 7.24 12.01
N ILE A 143 14.29 8.30 11.55
CA ILE A 143 13.92 9.47 12.37
C ILE A 143 12.54 9.28 12.98
N LYS A 144 11.59 8.81 12.18
CA LYS A 144 10.19 8.66 12.58
C LYS A 144 9.49 7.59 11.77
N SER A 145 8.60 6.87 12.42
CA SER A 145 7.70 5.89 11.79
C SER A 145 6.24 6.33 11.96
N TYR A 146 5.43 6.12 10.92
CA TYR A 146 4.00 6.40 10.93
C TYR A 146 3.24 5.15 10.49
N LYS A 147 2.20 4.79 11.23
CA LYS A 147 1.19 3.90 10.72
C LYS A 147 0.29 4.69 9.76
N VAL A 148 0.01 4.15 8.58
CA VAL A 148 -0.66 4.88 7.50
C VAL A 148 -1.88 4.15 6.97
N GLY A 149 -2.81 4.88 6.37
CA GLY A 149 -3.83 4.31 5.50
C GLY A 149 -3.28 4.22 4.07
N ILE A 150 -3.58 3.13 3.38
CA ILE A 150 -3.15 2.89 2.00
C ILE A 150 -4.33 2.83 1.03
N GLY A 151 -4.02 2.71 -0.27
CA GLY A 151 -5.03 2.52 -1.32
C GLY A 151 -5.84 1.25 -1.13
N TYR A 152 -7.13 1.28 -1.55
CA TYR A 152 -7.93 0.07 -1.67
C TYR A 152 -7.32 -0.87 -2.71
N PRO A 153 -7.60 -2.20 -2.67
CA PRO A 153 -7.12 -3.13 -3.70
C PRO A 153 -7.55 -2.74 -5.13
N GLU A 154 -8.68 -2.06 -5.26
CA GLU A 154 -9.19 -1.55 -6.54
C GLU A 154 -8.42 -0.28 -7.00
N PHE A 155 -7.81 0.45 -6.05
CA PHE A 155 -6.98 1.63 -6.27
C PHE A 155 -5.66 1.46 -5.52
N PRO A 156 -4.82 0.52 -5.93
CA PRO A 156 -3.60 0.21 -5.20
C PRO A 156 -2.65 1.40 -5.17
N LEU A 157 -1.95 1.57 -4.06
CA LEU A 157 -0.85 2.51 -3.99
C LEU A 157 0.24 2.03 -4.97
N PRO A 158 0.66 2.86 -5.94
CA PRO A 158 1.66 2.44 -6.92
C PRO A 158 3.02 2.20 -6.25
N GLN A 159 3.73 1.19 -6.72
CA GLN A 159 5.09 0.90 -6.26
C GLN A 159 6.14 1.71 -7.03
N GLY A 160 7.34 1.73 -6.51
CA GLY A 160 8.50 2.34 -7.14
C GLY A 160 8.97 3.64 -6.50
N LEU A 161 9.91 4.27 -7.15
CA LEU A 161 10.53 5.51 -6.70
C LEU A 161 9.68 6.72 -7.09
N ARG A 162 9.52 7.61 -6.14
CA ARG A 162 8.79 8.88 -6.21
C ARG A 162 9.63 9.99 -5.62
N LYS A 163 9.13 11.24 -5.68
CA LYS A 163 9.84 12.43 -5.20
C LYS A 163 8.89 13.33 -4.42
N ALA A 164 9.29 13.78 -3.24
CA ALA A 164 8.65 14.86 -2.51
C ALA A 164 9.47 16.14 -2.69
N GLN A 165 8.85 17.20 -3.20
CA GLN A 165 9.51 18.47 -3.54
C GLN A 165 8.88 19.67 -2.84
N GLN A 166 7.70 19.50 -2.25
CA GLN A 166 6.97 20.59 -1.61
C GLN A 166 5.98 20.08 -0.56
N ILE A 167 5.69 20.94 0.40
CA ILE A 167 4.64 20.75 1.40
C ILE A 167 3.55 21.79 1.11
N ILE A 168 2.31 21.37 0.98
CA ILE A 168 1.17 22.26 0.71
C ILE A 168 0.24 22.27 1.91
N PHE A 169 0.18 23.43 2.56
CA PHE A 169 -0.74 23.70 3.67
C PHE A 169 -2.08 24.20 3.16
N ASN A 170 -3.16 23.82 3.84
CA ASN A 170 -4.52 24.13 3.46
C ASN A 170 -4.78 23.93 1.97
N PRO A 171 -4.59 22.71 1.47
CA PRO A 171 -4.75 22.44 0.05
C PRO A 171 -6.21 22.61 -0.38
N THR A 172 -6.39 23.01 -1.62
CA THR A 172 -7.67 22.77 -2.32
C THR A 172 -7.69 21.35 -2.84
N TRP A 173 -8.88 20.82 -3.08
CA TRP A 173 -9.06 19.50 -3.69
C TRP A 173 -10.01 19.62 -4.88
N THR A 174 -9.55 19.20 -6.04
CA THR A 174 -10.40 18.99 -7.20
C THR A 174 -10.70 17.50 -7.28
N PRO A 175 -11.93 17.09 -7.02
CA PRO A 175 -12.34 15.69 -7.13
C PRO A 175 -12.08 15.21 -8.54
N PRO A 176 -11.44 14.02 -8.71
CA PRO A 176 -11.28 13.42 -10.03
C PRO A 176 -12.66 13.06 -10.61
N ASP A 177 -12.70 12.91 -11.93
CA ASP A 177 -13.90 12.42 -12.62
C ASP A 177 -14.01 10.89 -12.41
N GLU A 178 -14.41 10.53 -11.20
CA GLU A 178 -14.46 9.15 -10.72
C GLU A 178 -15.84 8.83 -10.16
N PRO A 179 -16.40 7.64 -10.44
CA PRO A 179 -17.75 7.28 -9.98
C PRO A 179 -17.97 7.31 -8.47
N TRP A 180 -16.91 7.25 -7.67
CA TRP A 180 -16.99 7.38 -6.20
C TRP A 180 -17.12 8.85 -5.73
N VAL A 181 -16.99 9.80 -6.66
CA VAL A 181 -17.06 11.23 -6.38
C VAL A 181 -18.47 11.76 -6.69
N LYS A 182 -19.08 12.45 -5.73
CA LYS A 182 -20.43 13.01 -5.93
C LYS A 182 -20.47 14.15 -6.94
N ASN A 183 -19.45 15.00 -6.94
CA ASN A 183 -19.35 16.19 -7.77
C ASN A 183 -17.95 16.24 -8.42
N PRO A 184 -17.69 15.47 -9.48
CA PRO A 184 -16.41 15.47 -10.16
C PRO A 184 -16.09 16.85 -10.76
N GLY A 185 -14.82 17.25 -10.71
CA GLY A 185 -14.36 18.53 -11.24
C GLY A 185 -14.73 19.76 -10.40
N VAL A 186 -15.67 19.66 -9.47
CA VAL A 186 -16.07 20.80 -8.61
C VAL A 186 -15.04 20.97 -7.49
N ARG A 187 -14.24 22.02 -7.61
CA ARG A 187 -13.18 22.33 -6.65
C ARG A 187 -13.74 22.55 -5.23
N VAL A 188 -13.17 21.82 -4.29
CA VAL A 188 -13.41 21.98 -2.85
C VAL A 188 -12.32 22.89 -2.27
N GLU A 189 -12.75 23.97 -1.66
CA GLU A 189 -11.85 25.00 -1.15
C GLU A 189 -11.07 24.56 0.10
N ALA A 190 -9.95 25.25 0.31
CA ALA A 190 -9.11 25.08 1.48
C ALA A 190 -9.91 25.30 2.78
N GLY A 191 -9.69 24.43 3.77
CA GLY A 191 -10.38 24.49 5.06
C GLY A 191 -11.82 24.00 5.08
N SER A 192 -12.39 23.60 3.94
CA SER A 192 -13.71 22.98 3.88
C SER A 192 -13.71 21.63 4.63
N LYS A 193 -14.77 21.35 5.37
CA LYS A 193 -15.00 20.05 6.02
C LYS A 193 -15.16 18.90 5.02
N GLN A 194 -15.50 19.23 3.77
CA GLN A 194 -15.65 18.25 2.68
C GLN A 194 -14.32 17.92 1.98
N ASN A 195 -13.23 18.63 2.32
CA ASN A 195 -11.93 18.40 1.73
C ASN A 195 -11.27 17.16 2.39
N PRO A 196 -11.11 16.04 1.66
CA PRO A 196 -10.59 14.80 2.23
C PRO A 196 -9.09 14.81 2.48
N LEU A 197 -8.37 15.84 1.99
CA LEU A 197 -6.91 15.93 2.07
C LEU A 197 -6.43 16.44 3.44
N GLY A 198 -7.35 16.97 4.27
CA GLY A 198 -6.99 17.54 5.56
C GLY A 198 -6.16 18.82 5.42
N PRO A 199 -5.40 19.19 6.47
CA PRO A 199 -4.71 20.48 6.53
C PRO A 199 -3.42 20.54 5.71
N ILE A 200 -2.83 19.40 5.36
CA ILE A 200 -1.54 19.32 4.66
C ILE A 200 -1.54 18.18 3.67
N LYS A 201 -0.95 18.40 2.49
CA LYS A 201 -0.59 17.36 1.53
C LYS A 201 0.84 17.54 1.04
N VAL A 202 1.48 16.43 0.72
CA VAL A 202 2.78 16.35 0.05
C VAL A 202 2.58 15.57 -1.26
N PRO A 203 2.66 16.24 -2.42
CA PRO A 203 2.65 15.54 -3.71
C PRO A 203 3.90 14.67 -3.84
N ILE A 204 3.70 13.42 -4.28
CA ILE A 204 4.78 12.45 -4.51
C ILE A 204 4.77 11.90 -5.93
N GLY A 205 4.20 12.65 -6.86
CA GLY A 205 3.95 12.23 -8.24
C GLY A 205 2.51 11.80 -8.46
N ALA A 206 1.88 12.37 -9.49
CA ALA A 206 0.47 12.10 -9.81
C ALA A 206 0.23 10.59 -10.06
N PRO A 207 -0.91 10.05 -9.63
CA PRO A 207 -1.95 10.73 -8.87
C PRO A 207 -1.77 10.67 -7.35
N SER A 208 -0.62 10.19 -6.84
CA SER A 208 -0.42 9.85 -5.44
C SER A 208 0.04 11.03 -4.57
N LEU A 209 -0.46 11.05 -3.36
CA LEU A 209 -0.18 12.06 -2.35
C LEU A 209 0.12 11.38 -1.01
N ILE A 210 0.90 12.04 -0.15
CA ILE A 210 0.86 11.82 1.30
C ILE A 210 0.00 12.95 1.87
N HIS A 211 -1.07 12.65 2.62
CA HIS A 211 -1.99 13.70 3.07
C HIS A 211 -2.71 13.38 4.38
N GLY A 212 -3.17 14.38 5.07
CA GLY A 212 -3.97 14.30 6.28
C GLY A 212 -5.43 13.89 6.03
N GLY A 213 -6.31 14.25 6.94
CA GLY A 213 -7.75 14.09 6.80
C GLY A 213 -8.30 12.70 7.12
N LYS A 214 -7.46 11.75 7.52
CA LYS A 214 -7.93 10.41 7.90
C LYS A 214 -8.35 10.38 9.37
N ALA A 215 -9.48 9.71 9.63
CA ALA A 215 -9.86 9.40 11.00
C ALA A 215 -8.88 8.36 11.59
N PRO A 216 -8.58 8.39 12.91
CA PRO A 216 -7.66 7.43 13.53
C PRO A 216 -8.00 5.96 13.26
N ALA A 217 -9.27 5.59 13.21
CA ALA A 217 -9.73 4.23 12.90
C ALA A 217 -9.42 3.77 11.46
N LYS A 218 -9.04 4.69 10.56
CA LYS A 218 -8.64 4.38 9.18
C LYS A 218 -7.14 4.17 9.03
N ILE A 219 -6.36 4.48 10.06
CA ILE A 219 -4.92 4.26 10.07
C ILE A 219 -4.62 2.77 10.22
N GLY A 220 -3.70 2.25 9.42
CA GLY A 220 -3.40 0.82 9.32
C GLY A 220 -4.46 0.01 8.57
N THR A 221 -5.27 0.65 7.72
CA THR A 221 -6.29 0.01 6.89
C THR A 221 -6.29 0.55 5.47
N PHE A 222 -7.11 -0.05 4.59
CA PHE A 222 -7.45 0.55 3.30
C PHE A 222 -8.28 1.82 3.53
N ALA A 223 -7.78 2.96 3.12
CA ALA A 223 -8.34 4.26 3.46
C ALA A 223 -8.32 5.31 2.34
N SER A 224 -7.81 4.96 1.16
CA SER A 224 -7.62 5.91 0.07
C SER A 224 -7.82 5.28 -1.31
N HIS A 225 -7.82 6.13 -2.33
CA HIS A 225 -7.83 5.74 -3.74
C HIS A 225 -6.44 6.03 -4.35
N GLY A 226 -5.40 5.30 -3.84
CA GLY A 226 -4.04 5.39 -4.35
C GLY A 226 -3.13 6.44 -3.67
N CYS A 227 -3.46 6.86 -2.43
CA CYS A 227 -2.66 7.80 -1.64
C CYS A 227 -2.21 7.18 -0.31
N VAL A 228 -1.21 7.80 0.32
CA VAL A 228 -0.80 7.53 1.70
C VAL A 228 -1.56 8.47 2.63
N GLY A 229 -2.41 7.91 3.47
CA GLY A 229 -3.30 8.66 4.36
C GLY A 229 -2.76 8.72 5.79
N LEU A 230 -2.77 9.91 6.36
CA LEU A 230 -2.39 10.23 7.74
C LEU A 230 -3.54 10.90 8.49
N THR A 231 -3.52 10.86 9.81
CA THR A 231 -4.38 11.76 10.59
C THR A 231 -3.90 13.20 10.45
N ASN A 232 -4.70 14.16 10.88
CA ASN A 232 -4.31 15.57 10.85
C ASN A 232 -3.10 15.86 11.76
N GLU A 233 -3.00 15.16 12.88
CA GLU A 233 -1.86 15.30 13.78
C GLU A 233 -0.60 14.67 13.20
N GLN A 234 -0.70 13.45 12.66
CA GLN A 234 0.42 12.79 12.00
C GLN A 234 0.97 13.59 10.81
N VAL A 235 0.09 14.19 9.97
CA VAL A 235 0.58 14.94 8.80
C VAL A 235 1.25 16.26 9.18
N LYS A 236 0.90 16.87 10.32
CA LYS A 236 1.61 18.05 10.85
C LYS A 236 3.00 17.66 11.35
N ASP A 237 3.09 16.61 12.15
CA ASP A 237 4.34 16.04 12.65
C ASP A 237 5.25 15.62 11.48
N PHE A 238 4.69 14.94 10.50
CA PHE A 238 5.41 14.54 9.28
C PHE A 238 5.93 15.74 8.49
N ALA A 239 5.14 16.81 8.31
CA ALA A 239 5.57 17.99 7.56
C ALA A 239 6.78 18.67 8.21
N LYS A 240 6.84 18.72 9.55
CA LYS A 240 7.98 19.22 10.32
C LYS A 240 9.23 18.36 10.05
N HIS A 241 9.15 17.06 10.29
CA HIS A 241 10.29 16.16 10.10
C HIS A 241 10.73 16.06 8.64
N LEU A 242 9.82 16.17 7.68
CA LEU A 242 10.16 16.23 6.26
C LEU A 242 10.94 17.51 5.92
N ALA A 243 10.53 18.65 6.48
CA ALA A 243 11.27 19.90 6.32
C ALA A 243 12.68 19.80 6.90
N GLU A 244 12.81 19.25 8.12
CA GLU A 244 14.12 19.00 8.76
C GLU A 244 14.99 18.07 7.91
N ALA A 245 14.46 16.94 7.45
CA ALA A 245 15.17 15.96 6.62
C ALA A 245 15.63 16.55 5.26
N SER A 246 14.84 17.48 4.68
CA SER A 246 15.17 18.19 3.44
C SER A 246 15.99 19.45 3.65
N GLN A 247 16.42 19.75 4.88
CA GLN A 247 17.11 20.97 5.26
C GLN A 247 16.34 22.26 4.90
N THR A 248 15.01 22.18 4.99
CA THR A 248 14.10 23.30 4.72
C THR A 248 13.75 24.00 6.02
N GLU A 249 13.91 25.31 6.05
CA GLU A 249 13.55 26.10 7.22
C GLU A 249 12.02 26.20 7.36
N LEU A 250 11.47 25.53 8.37
CA LEU A 250 10.04 25.51 8.66
C LEU A 250 9.79 25.33 10.15
N SER A 251 9.64 26.44 10.87
CA SER A 251 9.43 26.41 12.32
C SER A 251 8.00 25.99 12.70
N ASP A 252 7.84 25.48 13.94
CA ASP A 252 6.52 25.17 14.52
C ASP A 252 5.60 26.38 14.52
N ALA A 253 6.14 27.59 14.76
CA ALA A 253 5.39 28.84 14.70
C ALA A 253 4.87 29.13 13.29
N THR A 254 5.69 28.88 12.26
CA THR A 254 5.30 29.04 10.85
C THR A 254 4.20 28.05 10.47
N ILE A 255 4.36 26.77 10.84
CA ILE A 255 3.34 25.73 10.64
C ILE A 255 2.01 26.15 11.28
N ALA A 256 2.05 26.58 12.55
CA ALA A 256 0.86 27.03 13.27
C ALA A 256 0.20 28.25 12.61
N ALA A 257 1.01 29.22 12.13
CA ALA A 257 0.52 30.42 11.45
C ALA A 257 -0.17 30.08 10.12
N TYR A 258 0.38 29.14 9.34
CA TYR A 258 -0.25 28.66 8.11
C TYR A 258 -1.56 27.94 8.39
N LEU A 259 -1.58 27.01 9.35
CA LEU A 259 -2.76 26.22 9.70
C LEU A 259 -3.89 27.08 10.31
N LYS A 260 -3.56 28.20 10.97
CA LYS A 260 -4.57 29.16 11.47
C LYS A 260 -5.35 29.84 10.33
N LYS A 261 -4.70 30.08 9.18
CA LYS A 261 -5.31 30.70 7.98
C LYS A 261 -5.92 29.63 7.07
N ARG A 262 -6.90 28.87 7.57
CA ARG A 262 -7.45 27.66 6.93
C ARG A 262 -7.89 27.82 5.47
N THR A 263 -8.34 29.01 5.06
CA THR A 263 -8.83 29.28 3.70
C THR A 263 -7.73 29.70 2.74
N ARG A 264 -6.48 29.85 3.22
CA ARG A 264 -5.36 30.30 2.40
C ARG A 264 -4.37 29.16 2.20
N THR A 265 -4.24 28.67 0.97
CA THR A 265 -3.20 27.69 0.59
C THR A 265 -1.82 28.34 0.68
N GLN A 266 -0.87 27.62 1.29
CA GLN A 266 0.55 27.99 1.35
C GLN A 266 1.38 26.83 0.82
N VAL A 267 2.38 27.14 0.01
CA VAL A 267 3.30 26.15 -0.55
C VAL A 267 4.70 26.43 -0.03
N VAL A 268 5.29 25.43 0.58
CA VAL A 268 6.71 25.43 1.00
C VAL A 268 7.46 24.48 0.07
N LYS A 269 8.35 25.02 -0.76
CA LYS A 269 9.27 24.21 -1.55
C LYS A 269 10.35 23.64 -0.63
N LEU A 270 10.69 22.37 -0.80
CA LEU A 270 11.78 21.74 -0.08
C LEU A 270 13.12 22.21 -0.65
N SER A 271 14.09 22.50 0.24
CA SER A 271 15.44 22.90 -0.14
C SER A 271 16.18 21.79 -0.88
N ASN A 272 15.96 20.54 -0.44
CA ASN A 272 16.43 19.34 -1.12
C ASN A 272 15.24 18.43 -1.40
N LEU A 273 15.23 17.86 -2.59
CA LEU A 273 14.29 16.81 -2.97
C LEU A 273 14.45 15.62 -2.02
N VAL A 274 13.34 15.03 -1.57
CA VAL A 274 13.34 13.82 -0.76
C VAL A 274 12.77 12.66 -1.57
N PRO A 275 13.57 11.62 -1.86
CA PRO A 275 13.08 10.39 -2.50
C PRO A 275 12.00 9.71 -1.66
N VAL A 276 11.01 9.13 -2.34
CA VAL A 276 9.92 8.37 -1.71
C VAL A 276 9.87 6.99 -2.35
N GLU A 277 10.21 5.96 -1.62
CA GLU A 277 10.09 4.59 -2.08
C GLU A 277 8.78 3.97 -1.61
N LEU A 278 7.94 3.59 -2.56
CA LEU A 278 6.72 2.85 -2.32
C LEU A 278 7.03 1.37 -2.55
N ARG A 279 7.27 0.63 -1.45
CA ARG A 279 7.69 -0.76 -1.46
C ARG A 279 6.53 -1.70 -1.20
N TYR A 280 6.66 -2.91 -1.73
CA TYR A 280 5.74 -4.01 -1.43
C TYR A 280 6.55 -5.19 -0.88
N GLU A 281 6.95 -5.08 0.37
CA GLU A 281 7.77 -6.09 1.06
C GLU A 281 6.89 -6.79 2.10
N THR A 282 6.45 -8.01 1.78
CA THR A 282 5.64 -8.81 2.70
C THR A 282 6.47 -9.58 3.70
N ILE A 283 7.77 -9.71 3.48
CA ILE A 283 8.71 -10.37 4.37
C ILE A 283 9.81 -9.37 4.72
N VAL A 284 9.94 -9.05 6.00
CA VAL A 284 10.93 -8.08 6.49
C VAL A 284 11.65 -8.65 7.70
N VAL A 285 12.98 -8.65 7.66
CA VAL A 285 13.77 -8.82 8.88
C VAL A 285 13.88 -7.45 9.53
N GLU A 286 13.28 -7.30 10.71
CA GLU A 286 13.27 -6.06 11.49
C GLU A 286 13.70 -6.38 12.94
N ASP A 287 14.71 -5.65 13.42
CA ASP A 287 15.20 -5.78 14.79
C ASP A 287 15.44 -7.24 15.22
N GLY A 288 16.03 -8.03 14.31
CA GLY A 288 16.39 -9.43 14.56
C GLY A 288 15.22 -10.42 14.48
N LYS A 289 14.05 -10.02 13.99
CA LYS A 289 12.87 -10.88 13.84
C LYS A 289 12.41 -10.91 12.40
N VAL A 290 11.80 -12.01 11.99
CA VAL A 290 11.13 -12.11 10.69
C VAL A 290 9.68 -11.69 10.82
N HIS A 291 9.32 -10.60 10.17
CA HIS A 291 7.97 -10.09 10.05
C HIS A 291 7.37 -10.54 8.72
N ILE A 292 6.28 -11.27 8.77
CA ILE A 292 5.53 -11.71 7.59
C ILE A 292 4.20 -11.00 7.57
N TYR A 293 4.07 -10.03 6.66
CA TYR A 293 2.87 -9.23 6.47
C TYR A 293 1.90 -9.92 5.51
N ARG A 294 0.62 -9.65 5.66
CA ARG A 294 -0.39 -10.12 4.73
C ARG A 294 -0.18 -9.52 3.35
N ASP A 295 -0.31 -10.35 2.33
CA ASP A 295 -0.28 -9.92 0.92
C ASP A 295 -1.60 -9.20 0.58
N VAL A 296 -1.64 -7.89 0.89
CA VAL A 296 -2.86 -7.07 0.86
C VAL A 296 -3.39 -6.79 -0.54
N TYR A 297 -2.52 -6.87 -1.57
CA TYR A 297 -2.89 -6.67 -2.97
C TYR A 297 -2.83 -7.97 -3.80
N ASP A 298 -2.66 -9.12 -3.14
CA ASP A 298 -2.68 -10.46 -3.77
C ASP A 298 -1.62 -10.62 -4.88
N GLN A 299 -0.39 -10.18 -4.58
CA GLN A 299 0.74 -10.20 -5.52
C GLN A 299 1.57 -11.49 -5.46
N ASN A 300 1.16 -12.46 -4.65
CA ASN A 300 1.84 -13.75 -4.43
C ASN A 300 3.30 -13.60 -3.97
N THR A 301 3.58 -12.60 -3.12
CA THR A 301 4.93 -12.32 -2.62
C THR A 301 5.29 -13.09 -1.35
N ASN A 302 4.34 -13.72 -0.67
CA ASN A 302 4.60 -14.59 0.48
C ASN A 302 5.03 -16.00 0.01
N THR A 303 6.25 -16.10 -0.52
CA THR A 303 6.83 -17.34 -1.05
C THR A 303 8.08 -17.74 -0.31
N GLU A 304 8.43 -19.04 -0.34
CA GLU A 304 9.68 -19.54 0.22
C GLU A 304 10.89 -18.90 -0.46
N GLU A 305 10.81 -18.66 -1.78
CA GLU A 305 11.86 -18.00 -2.55
C GLU A 305 12.15 -16.59 -2.04
N ASN A 306 11.10 -15.79 -1.81
CA ASN A 306 11.27 -14.46 -1.23
C ASN A 306 11.77 -14.51 0.21
N LEU A 307 11.36 -15.49 1.00
CA LEU A 307 11.89 -15.69 2.35
C LEU A 307 13.40 -16.00 2.29
N ARG A 308 13.83 -16.88 1.40
CA ARG A 308 15.26 -17.18 1.18
C ARG A 308 16.04 -15.92 0.82
N ALA A 309 15.57 -15.16 -0.16
CA ALA A 309 16.24 -13.92 -0.56
C ALA A 309 16.36 -12.90 0.57
N VAL A 310 15.33 -12.77 1.43
CA VAL A 310 15.36 -11.89 2.60
C VAL A 310 16.35 -12.39 3.66
N LEU A 311 16.38 -13.68 3.94
CA LEU A 311 17.32 -14.28 4.90
C LEU A 311 18.75 -14.15 4.43
N GLU A 312 19.02 -14.46 3.16
CA GLU A 312 20.35 -14.32 2.52
C GLU A 312 20.85 -12.87 2.54
N ALA A 313 19.98 -11.90 2.29
CA ALA A 313 20.33 -10.47 2.41
C ALA A 313 20.73 -10.08 3.84
N ASN A 314 20.32 -10.86 4.83
CA ASN A 314 20.71 -10.69 6.25
C ASN A 314 21.81 -11.68 6.70
N GLY A 315 22.44 -12.39 5.75
CA GLY A 315 23.60 -13.24 5.97
C GLY A 315 23.30 -14.56 6.69
N ILE A 316 22.09 -15.11 6.48
CA ILE A 316 21.72 -16.47 6.90
C ILE A 316 20.95 -17.17 5.78
N SER A 317 20.97 -18.50 5.76
CA SER A 317 20.16 -19.30 4.84
C SER A 317 18.91 -19.83 5.55
N LEU A 318 17.92 -20.26 4.77
CA LEU A 318 16.72 -20.92 5.33
C LEU A 318 17.07 -22.26 5.99
N GLU A 319 18.17 -22.88 5.60
CA GLU A 319 18.69 -24.12 6.16
C GLU A 319 19.37 -23.94 7.51
N ASP A 320 19.80 -22.71 7.84
CA ASP A 320 20.41 -22.38 9.14
C ASP A 320 19.36 -22.24 10.26
N LEU A 321 18.08 -22.12 9.88
CA LEU A 321 16.97 -22.06 10.85
C LEU A 321 16.79 -23.42 11.55
N SER A 322 16.42 -23.40 12.81
CA SER A 322 15.95 -24.62 13.48
C SER A 322 14.71 -25.20 12.79
N PRO A 323 14.45 -26.50 12.91
CA PRO A 323 13.26 -27.11 12.33
C PRO A 323 11.95 -26.40 12.75
N GLU A 324 11.87 -25.92 13.98
CA GLU A 324 10.74 -25.19 14.53
C GLU A 324 10.59 -23.81 13.91
N GLU A 325 11.67 -23.02 13.82
CA GLU A 325 11.66 -21.70 13.20
C GLU A 325 11.27 -21.80 11.72
N LYS A 326 11.84 -22.77 11.01
CA LYS A 326 11.52 -23.04 9.59
C LYS A 326 10.06 -23.41 9.40
N ALA A 327 9.52 -24.32 10.23
CA ALA A 327 8.12 -24.72 10.14
C ALA A 327 7.19 -23.53 10.42
N GLN A 328 7.48 -22.70 11.43
CA GLN A 328 6.73 -21.49 11.73
C GLN A 328 6.75 -20.48 10.58
N ALA A 329 7.92 -20.28 9.96
CA ALA A 329 8.07 -19.37 8.83
C ALA A 329 7.23 -19.83 7.62
N LEU A 330 7.31 -21.12 7.27
CA LEU A 330 6.54 -21.68 6.14
C LEU A 330 5.02 -21.64 6.40
N GLU A 331 4.58 -21.92 7.64
CA GLU A 331 3.17 -21.80 8.04
C GLU A 331 2.70 -20.34 7.96
N ALA A 332 3.53 -19.40 8.40
CA ALA A 332 3.23 -17.98 8.34
C ALA A 332 3.10 -17.48 6.88
N LEU A 333 4.00 -17.88 5.97
CA LEU A 333 3.89 -17.59 4.54
C LEU A 333 2.54 -18.06 3.98
N ASN A 334 2.19 -19.32 4.24
CA ASN A 334 0.92 -19.88 3.79
C ASN A 334 -0.29 -19.14 4.36
N SER A 335 -0.26 -18.78 5.64
CA SER A 335 -1.34 -18.06 6.33
C SER A 335 -1.51 -16.62 5.84
N MET A 336 -0.43 -15.98 5.39
CA MET A 336 -0.40 -14.58 4.94
C MET A 336 -0.41 -14.41 3.42
N SER A 337 -0.37 -15.51 2.65
CA SER A 337 -0.28 -15.50 1.18
C SER A 337 -1.51 -14.98 0.45
N ARG A 338 -2.69 -14.88 1.13
CA ARG A 338 -3.96 -14.52 0.49
C ARG A 338 -4.66 -13.38 1.21
N HIS A 339 -5.41 -12.60 0.44
CA HIS A 339 -6.30 -11.61 1.02
C HIS A 339 -7.36 -12.31 1.91
N PRO A 340 -7.67 -11.82 3.14
CA PRO A 340 -8.55 -12.48 4.09
C PRO A 340 -9.92 -12.91 3.53
N LYS A 341 -10.48 -12.13 2.60
CA LYS A 341 -11.76 -12.41 1.96
C LYS A 341 -11.74 -13.60 0.99
N LYS A 342 -10.53 -13.97 0.50
CA LYS A 342 -10.33 -15.07 -0.46
C LYS A 342 -9.89 -16.38 0.20
N GLN A 343 -9.63 -16.40 1.51
CA GLN A 343 -9.25 -17.64 2.19
C GLN A 343 -10.43 -18.61 2.23
N PRO A 344 -10.27 -19.84 1.72
CA PRO A 344 -11.34 -20.83 1.77
C PRO A 344 -11.66 -21.19 3.23
N THR A 345 -12.93 -21.16 3.58
CA THR A 345 -13.39 -21.76 4.83
C THR A 345 -13.28 -23.27 4.72
N PRO A 346 -12.62 -23.97 5.66
CA PRO A 346 -12.57 -25.43 5.63
C PRO A 346 -13.98 -26.00 5.66
N LYS A 347 -14.28 -26.88 4.70
CA LYS A 347 -15.52 -27.66 4.77
C LYS A 347 -15.40 -28.65 5.94
N PRO A 348 -16.35 -28.72 6.85
CA PRO A 348 -16.29 -29.66 7.94
C PRO A 348 -16.38 -31.10 7.41
N THR A 349 -15.40 -31.91 7.73
CA THR A 349 -15.49 -33.35 7.53
C THR A 349 -16.36 -33.92 8.66
N ILE A 350 -17.53 -34.41 8.33
CA ILE A 350 -18.43 -35.05 9.31
C ILE A 350 -18.13 -36.55 9.28
N ALA A 351 -17.52 -37.06 10.32
CA ALA A 351 -17.44 -38.49 10.53
C ALA A 351 -18.82 -39.02 11.01
N THR A 352 -19.36 -40.00 10.33
CA THR A 352 -20.74 -40.44 10.47
C THR A 352 -21.06 -41.37 11.66
N ASN A 353 -20.01 -41.90 12.36
CA ASN A 353 -20.18 -42.91 13.40
C ASN A 353 -19.48 -42.55 14.73
N LEU A 354 -19.69 -41.37 15.27
CA LEU A 354 -19.09 -40.95 16.56
C LEU A 354 -20.06 -41.12 17.71
N ASN A 355 -19.54 -41.53 18.88
CA ASN A 355 -20.29 -41.51 20.15
C ASN A 355 -20.47 -40.06 20.64
N ALA A 356 -21.27 -39.87 21.72
CA ALA A 356 -21.61 -38.55 22.23
C ALA A 356 -20.38 -37.75 22.72
N ALA A 357 -19.39 -38.41 23.34
CA ALA A 357 -18.18 -37.80 23.85
C ALA A 357 -17.27 -37.34 22.71
N GLU A 358 -17.12 -38.16 21.66
CA GLU A 358 -16.36 -37.87 20.46
C GLU A 358 -16.99 -36.70 19.67
N ARG A 359 -18.33 -36.65 19.56
CA ARG A 359 -19.05 -35.52 18.95
C ARG A 359 -18.80 -34.21 19.70
N LEU A 360 -18.79 -34.26 21.04
CA LEU A 360 -18.52 -33.09 21.86
C LEU A 360 -17.06 -32.61 21.70
N ALA A 361 -16.10 -33.54 21.67
CA ALA A 361 -14.68 -33.24 21.44
C ALA A 361 -14.48 -32.61 20.07
N GLN A 362 -15.04 -33.20 19.00
CA GLN A 362 -14.99 -32.69 17.64
C GLN A 362 -15.67 -31.31 17.50
N ALA A 363 -16.78 -31.07 18.19
CA ALA A 363 -17.43 -29.77 18.23
C ALA A 363 -16.58 -28.70 18.90
N LYS A 364 -15.88 -29.02 19.99
CA LYS A 364 -14.93 -28.13 20.67
C LYS A 364 -13.73 -27.81 19.77
N GLU A 365 -13.15 -28.82 19.15
CA GLU A 365 -12.02 -28.68 18.24
C GLU A 365 -12.40 -27.82 17.01
N ARG A 366 -13.57 -28.05 16.41
CA ARG A 366 -14.14 -27.27 15.34
C ARG A 366 -14.35 -25.81 15.75
N LYS A 367 -14.88 -25.57 16.94
CA LYS A 367 -15.07 -24.20 17.46
C LYS A 367 -13.72 -23.50 17.65
N ALA A 368 -12.73 -24.17 18.21
CA ALA A 368 -11.38 -23.66 18.40
C ALA A 368 -10.73 -23.33 17.05
N GLU A 369 -10.88 -24.21 16.06
CA GLU A 369 -10.33 -23.98 14.71
C GLU A 369 -11.03 -22.81 13.99
N LEU A 370 -12.36 -22.68 14.11
CA LEU A 370 -13.10 -21.53 13.59
C LEU A 370 -12.64 -20.20 14.23
N GLU A 371 -12.42 -20.18 15.54
CA GLU A 371 -11.90 -19.00 16.24
C GLU A 371 -10.44 -18.72 15.85
N ARG A 372 -9.60 -19.73 15.69
CA ARG A 372 -8.24 -19.60 15.18
C ARG A 372 -8.24 -18.99 13.79
N GLN A 373 -9.07 -19.48 12.87
CA GLN A 373 -9.17 -18.95 11.50
C GLN A 373 -9.72 -17.53 11.46
N LYS A 374 -10.72 -17.22 12.31
CA LYS A 374 -11.22 -15.85 12.43
C LYS A 374 -10.13 -14.91 12.93
N LYS A 375 -9.31 -15.34 13.88
CA LYS A 375 -8.16 -14.59 14.38
C LYS A 375 -7.11 -14.40 13.30
N LEU A 376 -6.74 -15.47 12.57
CA LEU A 376 -5.78 -15.42 11.44
C LEU A 376 -6.30 -14.52 10.32
N ARG A 377 -7.58 -14.54 10.01
CA ARG A 377 -8.19 -13.69 8.96
C ARG A 377 -8.04 -12.19 9.26
N ASN A 378 -8.09 -11.80 10.53
CA ASN A 378 -7.95 -10.43 10.98
C ASN A 378 -6.49 -10.04 11.27
N GLN A 379 -5.58 -11.00 11.24
CA GLN A 379 -4.17 -10.79 11.51
C GLN A 379 -3.51 -10.16 10.26
N LYS A 380 -2.76 -9.10 10.49
CA LYS A 380 -2.05 -8.36 9.43
C LYS A 380 -0.59 -8.75 9.32
N GLU A 381 -0.07 -9.37 10.38
CA GLU A 381 1.34 -9.66 10.55
C GLU A 381 1.53 -10.88 11.44
N ILE A 382 2.53 -11.70 11.11
CA ILE A 382 3.08 -12.74 11.98
C ILE A 382 4.55 -12.41 12.20
N VAL A 383 4.99 -12.43 13.45
CA VAL A 383 6.38 -12.18 13.84
C VAL A 383 6.99 -13.47 14.35
N ILE A 384 8.17 -13.81 13.84
CA ILE A 384 8.93 -15.02 14.21
C ILE A 384 10.28 -14.57 14.76
N GLU A 385 10.60 -15.01 15.97
CA GLU A 385 11.92 -14.79 16.55
C GLU A 385 12.90 -15.79 15.97
N VAL A 386 14.01 -15.30 15.44
CA VAL A 386 15.08 -16.10 14.85
C VAL A 386 16.39 -15.70 15.49
N GLY A 387 16.97 -16.59 16.31
CA GLY A 387 18.14 -16.27 17.11
C GLY A 387 19.35 -15.77 16.32
N LEU A 388 19.53 -16.31 15.10
CA LEU A 388 20.64 -15.94 14.19
C LEU A 388 20.50 -14.53 13.58
N LEU A 389 19.33 -13.91 13.69
CA LEU A 389 19.05 -12.56 13.17
C LEU A 389 19.21 -11.46 14.21
N THR A 390 19.56 -11.77 15.45
CA THR A 390 19.72 -10.77 16.51
C THR A 390 20.64 -9.63 16.07
N GLY A 391 20.14 -8.38 16.16
CA GLY A 391 20.87 -7.17 15.77
C GLY A 391 20.99 -6.94 14.27
N LYS A 392 20.28 -7.70 13.44
CA LYS A 392 20.27 -7.58 11.98
C LYS A 392 18.94 -7.02 11.45
N GLY A 393 18.96 -6.57 10.22
CA GLY A 393 17.80 -6.20 9.43
C GLY A 393 17.46 -4.73 9.44
N TYR A 394 16.23 -4.46 9.06
CA TYR A 394 15.64 -3.12 9.02
C TYR A 394 15.47 -2.58 10.45
N PRO A 395 15.62 -1.29 10.68
CA PRO A 395 15.48 -0.73 12.02
C PRO A 395 14.05 -0.84 12.55
N ALA A 396 13.93 -1.11 13.85
CA ALA A 396 12.65 -1.09 14.54
C ALA A 396 11.95 0.28 14.41
N ALA A 397 10.61 0.25 14.38
CA ALA A 397 9.83 1.46 14.26
C ALA A 397 10.11 2.47 15.38
N VAL A 398 10.34 3.73 15.02
CA VAL A 398 10.62 4.82 15.93
C VAL A 398 9.38 5.67 16.16
N ASN A 399 8.98 5.84 17.44
CA ASN A 399 7.84 6.69 17.83
C ASN A 399 6.57 6.37 17.03
N LEU A 400 6.31 5.09 16.77
CA LEU A 400 5.06 4.68 16.15
C LEU A 400 3.93 5.06 17.11
N ASP A 401 2.99 5.88 16.66
CA ASP A 401 1.88 6.33 17.50
C ASP A 401 1.16 5.12 18.10
N SER A 402 1.15 5.05 19.43
CA SER A 402 0.67 3.92 20.24
C SER A 402 -0.85 3.68 20.17
N GLY A 403 -1.53 4.28 19.20
CA GLY A 403 -2.98 4.23 19.03
C GLY A 403 -3.59 2.87 18.71
N THR A 404 -2.79 1.83 18.42
CA THR A 404 -3.26 0.45 18.36
C THR A 404 -2.05 -0.49 18.50
N ARG A 405 -1.80 -0.99 19.71
CA ARG A 405 -0.96 -2.17 19.88
C ARG A 405 -1.56 -3.32 19.07
N THR A 406 -0.95 -3.64 17.95
CA THR A 406 -1.11 -4.96 17.34
C THR A 406 -0.57 -5.94 18.37
N GLN A 407 -1.42 -6.79 18.93
CA GLN A 407 -0.95 -7.83 19.84
C GLN A 407 0.02 -8.71 19.06
N VAL A 408 1.30 -8.62 19.40
CA VAL A 408 2.31 -9.60 19.05
C VAL A 408 1.89 -10.89 19.75
N VAL A 409 1.42 -11.87 18.99
CA VAL A 409 1.19 -13.20 19.52
C VAL A 409 2.50 -13.94 19.36
N ALA A 410 3.37 -13.83 20.38
CA ALA A 410 4.43 -14.80 20.56
C ALA A 410 3.75 -16.16 20.78
N VAL A 411 3.91 -17.09 19.85
CA VAL A 411 3.53 -18.50 20.08
C VAL A 411 4.62 -19.11 20.93
N THR A 412 4.52 -18.94 22.23
CA THR A 412 5.37 -19.67 23.18
C THR A 412 4.83 -21.10 23.26
N THR A 413 5.50 -22.03 22.61
CA THR A 413 5.31 -23.46 22.86
C THR A 413 5.92 -23.78 24.22
N THR A 414 5.07 -23.93 25.23
CA THR A 414 5.47 -24.49 26.53
C THR A 414 5.74 -25.98 26.32
N THR A 415 6.99 -26.36 26.24
CA THR A 415 7.42 -27.75 26.38
C THR A 415 7.16 -28.16 27.81
N THR A 416 6.08 -28.90 28.06
CA THR A 416 5.91 -29.64 29.30
C THR A 416 6.83 -30.83 29.27
N ASN A 417 8.01 -30.69 29.84
CA ASN A 417 8.79 -31.82 30.28
C ASN A 417 8.02 -32.46 31.44
N LYS A 418 7.52 -33.67 31.23
CA LYS A 418 7.02 -34.54 32.29
C LYS A 418 8.17 -35.47 32.72
N PRO A 419 8.42 -35.66 34.03
CA PRO A 419 9.49 -36.48 34.57
C PRO A 419 9.30 -37.97 34.25
#